data_b27fa53b85fa6a98cde87d3adca84efe
#
_entry.id   b27fa53b85fa6a98cde87d3adca84efe
#
_cell.length_a   1.000
_cell.length_b   1.000
_cell.length_c   1.000
_cell.angle_alpha   90.00
_cell.angle_beta   90.00
_cell.angle_gamma   90.00
#
_symmetry.space_group_name_H-M   'P 1'
#
loop_
_entity.id
_entity.type
_entity.pdbx_description
1 polymer ?
#
loop_
_entity_poly.entity_id
_entity_poly.type
_entity_poly.pdbx_seq_one_letter_code
_entity_poly.pdbx_strand_id
1 'polypeptide(L)'
;SHDSTPATDHNVYSALRSLIMFMRKDTEERTGFLLSLLGGTVIKKYAKFGDFVTGVSGGYIGEDARAELEALVLRSSLSVPELRFNRQTYFEGYNTISPGGGLKIKSFVANSDGSYTVTPDLEDGVPLGQKPDDILLGFWHDKSVTTGDFIGFRKIQYRITSADYDEKTFVMVPRPGYEFVPHNEMRLGQTGNFTDKERQTYIIIDVRDGNCCITLVDNANTWD
;
A
#
# COMPACT_ATOMS: atom_id res chain seq x y z
N SER A 1 -33.44 45.81 21.11
CA SER A 1 -34.78 45.66 21.63
C SER A 1 -35.28 44.26 21.34
N HIS A 2 -35.56 43.47 22.36
CA HIS A 2 -36.28 42.21 22.19
C HIS A 2 -37.67 42.55 21.68
N ASP A 3 -38.00 42.13 20.49
CA ASP A 3 -39.35 42.16 19.99
C ASP A 3 -40.13 41.06 20.72
N SER A 4 -41.01 41.50 21.64
CA SER A 4 -41.87 40.64 22.47
C SER A 4 -43.17 40.30 21.80
N THR A 5 -43.34 40.54 20.50
CA THR A 5 -44.56 40.23 19.75
C THR A 5 -44.73 38.72 19.62
N PRO A 6 -45.91 38.15 19.88
CA PRO A 6 -46.17 36.74 19.65
C PRO A 6 -45.90 36.33 18.20
N ALA A 7 -45.40 35.13 17.99
CA ALA A 7 -45.15 34.58 16.67
C ALA A 7 -46.44 34.59 15.83
N THR A 8 -46.49 35.41 14.80
CA THR A 8 -47.49 35.39 13.74
C THR A 8 -46.90 34.79 12.49
N ASP A 9 -47.67 34.36 11.52
CA ASP A 9 -47.17 33.79 10.26
C ASP A 9 -46.10 34.66 9.58
N HIS A 10 -46.16 35.99 9.77
CA HIS A 10 -45.18 36.94 9.27
C HIS A 10 -43.90 36.99 10.13
N ASN A 11 -43.99 36.77 11.44
CA ASN A 11 -42.87 36.80 12.37
C ASN A 11 -42.10 35.47 12.33
N VAL A 12 -42.80 34.36 12.09
CA VAL A 12 -42.16 33.05 11.90
C VAL A 12 -41.25 33.06 10.66
N TYR A 13 -41.69 33.79 9.61
CA TYR A 13 -40.88 33.92 8.40
C TYR A 13 -39.56 34.72 8.65
N SER A 14 -39.57 35.73 9.49
CA SER A 14 -38.38 36.49 9.86
C SER A 14 -37.45 35.67 10.78
N ALA A 15 -38.01 34.90 11.71
CA ALA A 15 -37.21 34.00 12.58
C ALA A 15 -36.59 32.84 11.79
N LEU A 16 -37.35 32.24 10.87
CA LEU A 16 -36.83 31.20 9.97
C LEU A 16 -35.78 31.75 9.00
N ARG A 17 -35.97 32.98 8.50
CA ARG A 17 -35.02 33.68 7.66
C ARG A 17 -33.74 34.03 8.42
N SER A 18 -33.83 34.41 9.68
CA SER A 18 -32.71 34.63 10.57
C SER A 18 -31.94 33.31 10.83
N LEU A 19 -32.64 32.21 11.05
CA LEU A 19 -32.06 30.89 11.26
C LEU A 19 -31.35 30.35 10.01
N ILE A 20 -31.92 30.67 8.82
CA ILE A 20 -31.39 30.17 7.53
C ILE A 20 -30.34 31.13 6.92
N MET A 21 -30.46 32.43 7.17
CA MET A 21 -29.59 33.45 6.53
C MET A 21 -28.41 33.94 7.36
N PHE A 22 -28.42 33.74 8.66
CA PHE A 22 -27.38 34.32 9.50
C PHE A 22 -26.82 33.33 10.54
N MET A 23 -25.76 32.62 10.16
CA MET A 23 -24.73 32.38 11.12
C MET A 23 -24.21 33.75 11.56
N ARG A 24 -24.31 34.10 12.83
CA ARG A 24 -23.89 35.42 13.36
C ARG A 24 -22.40 35.60 13.05
N LYS A 25 -22.07 36.75 12.52
CA LYS A 25 -20.68 37.07 12.13
C LYS A 25 -19.76 37.34 13.33
N ASP A 26 -20.34 37.54 14.50
CA ASP A 26 -19.68 37.99 15.72
C ASP A 26 -19.61 36.94 16.82
N THR A 27 -20.24 35.78 16.63
CA THR A 27 -20.25 34.68 17.61
C THR A 27 -19.98 33.35 16.93
N GLU A 28 -19.32 32.44 17.65
CA GLU A 28 -19.19 31.06 17.25
C GLU A 28 -20.55 30.36 17.35
N GLU A 29 -21.08 29.92 16.22
CA GLU A 29 -22.32 29.14 16.18
C GLU A 29 -22.02 27.67 15.95
N ARG A 30 -22.66 26.81 16.74
CA ARG A 30 -22.54 25.35 16.66
C ARG A 30 -23.87 24.76 16.23
N THR A 31 -23.84 23.91 15.20
CA THR A 31 -24.98 23.07 14.83
C THR A 31 -24.69 21.63 15.17
N GLY A 32 -25.61 20.98 15.88
CA GLY A 32 -25.57 19.54 16.16
C GLY A 32 -26.04 18.67 15.02
N PHE A 33 -26.45 19.29 13.89
CA PHE A 33 -27.00 18.61 12.72
C PHE A 33 -26.11 18.81 11.49
N LEU A 34 -26.27 17.91 10.51
CA LEU A 34 -25.60 18.03 9.22
C LEU A 34 -26.05 19.31 8.50
N LEU A 35 -25.10 20.17 8.15
CA LEU A 35 -25.34 21.33 7.29
C LEU A 35 -25.10 20.94 5.83
N SER A 36 -26.14 20.99 5.00
CA SER A 36 -26.06 20.73 3.57
C SER A 36 -26.10 22.04 2.79
N LEU A 37 -25.05 22.32 2.03
CA LEU A 37 -24.87 23.54 1.22
C LEU A 37 -24.93 23.18 -0.26
N LEU A 38 -26.11 23.28 -0.88
CA LEU A 38 -26.33 22.84 -2.27
C LEU A 38 -25.68 23.78 -3.30
N GLY A 39 -25.43 25.04 -2.96
CA GLY A 39 -24.79 26.02 -3.84
C GLY A 39 -23.26 26.10 -3.70
N GLY A 40 -22.67 25.25 -2.87
CA GLY A 40 -21.24 25.31 -2.55
C GLY A 40 -20.89 26.26 -1.41
N THR A 41 -19.63 26.27 -1.03
CA THR A 41 -19.10 27.08 0.08
C THR A 41 -17.79 27.75 -0.30
N VAL A 42 -17.65 29.03 0.03
CA VAL A 42 -16.37 29.77 -0.04
C VAL A 42 -15.85 29.98 1.37
N ILE A 43 -14.73 29.36 1.67
CA ILE A 43 -14.02 29.51 2.95
C ILE A 43 -12.85 30.45 2.73
N LYS A 44 -12.86 31.64 3.40
CA LYS A 44 -11.87 32.69 3.16
C LYS A 44 -10.58 32.54 3.98
N LYS A 45 -10.62 31.83 5.10
CA LYS A 45 -9.43 31.66 5.95
C LYS A 45 -8.98 30.20 6.04
N TYR A 46 -9.77 29.37 6.71
CA TYR A 46 -9.42 27.96 6.88
C TYR A 46 -10.65 27.10 7.19
N ALA A 47 -10.54 25.83 6.90
CA ALA A 47 -11.43 24.79 7.40
C ALA A 47 -10.66 23.85 8.34
N LYS A 48 -11.27 23.51 9.48
CA LYS A 48 -10.76 22.49 10.40
C LYS A 48 -11.72 21.31 10.46
N PHE A 49 -11.14 20.12 10.60
CA PHE A 49 -11.87 18.86 10.72
C PHE A 49 -11.42 18.15 11.99
N GLY A 50 -12.35 17.87 12.88
CA GLY A 50 -12.06 17.33 14.20
C GLY A 50 -11.28 18.30 15.10
N ASP A 51 -10.64 17.77 16.12
CA ASP A 51 -9.78 18.53 17.03
C ASP A 51 -8.40 18.69 16.41
N PHE A 52 -8.27 19.69 15.54
CA PHE A 52 -7.03 19.94 14.81
C PHE A 52 -5.93 20.49 15.72
N VAL A 53 -4.81 19.76 15.76
CA VAL A 53 -3.53 20.17 16.36
C VAL A 53 -2.43 19.89 15.34
N THR A 54 -1.72 20.93 14.91
CA THR A 54 -0.66 20.86 13.90
C THR A 54 0.34 19.74 14.19
N GLY A 55 0.53 18.83 13.22
CA GLY A 55 1.45 17.70 13.32
C GLY A 55 1.00 16.57 14.26
N VAL A 56 -0.20 16.63 14.83
CA VAL A 56 -0.67 15.68 15.85
C VAL A 56 -2.01 15.05 15.49
N SER A 57 -3.04 15.84 15.19
CA SER A 57 -4.39 15.31 14.99
C SER A 57 -5.28 16.22 14.14
N GLY A 58 -6.34 15.62 13.59
CA GLY A 58 -7.35 16.31 12.81
C GLY A 58 -6.91 16.71 11.41
N GLY A 59 -7.70 17.53 10.72
CA GLY A 59 -7.40 18.03 9.38
C GLY A 59 -7.53 19.55 9.29
N TYR A 60 -6.75 20.16 8.39
CA TYR A 60 -6.73 21.60 8.15
C TYR A 60 -6.53 21.90 6.67
N ILE A 61 -7.25 22.89 6.16
CA ILE A 61 -7.03 23.50 4.84
C ILE A 61 -7.06 25.03 5.04
N GLY A 62 -5.94 25.68 4.75
CA GLY A 62 -5.75 27.11 4.98
C GLY A 62 -5.89 28.01 3.75
N GLU A 63 -5.91 29.32 3.97
CA GLU A 63 -5.94 30.35 2.93
C GLU A 63 -4.62 30.42 2.14
N ASP A 64 -3.55 29.90 2.69
CA ASP A 64 -2.23 29.74 2.07
C ASP A 64 -2.15 28.52 1.11
N ALA A 65 -3.28 27.88 0.84
CA ALA A 65 -3.44 26.65 0.06
C ALA A 65 -2.70 25.43 0.66
N ARG A 66 -2.29 25.49 1.95
CA ARG A 66 -1.78 24.34 2.68
C ARG A 66 -2.90 23.42 3.14
N ALA A 67 -2.72 22.13 2.93
CA ALA A 67 -3.54 21.09 3.55
C ALA A 67 -2.66 20.25 4.47
N GLU A 68 -3.14 20.00 5.69
CA GLU A 68 -2.54 19.07 6.64
C GLU A 68 -3.61 18.04 7.00
N LEU A 69 -3.37 16.79 6.61
CA LEU A 69 -4.29 15.67 6.74
C LEU A 69 -3.53 14.46 7.28
N GLU A 70 -4.16 13.69 8.13
CA GLU A 70 -3.58 12.45 8.65
C GLU A 70 -3.45 11.39 7.55
N ALA A 71 -4.47 11.27 6.68
CA ALA A 71 -4.46 10.37 5.54
C ALA A 71 -5.18 10.96 4.35
N LEU A 72 -4.73 10.62 3.15
CA LEU A 72 -5.39 10.97 1.89
C LEU A 72 -5.58 9.71 1.05
N VAL A 73 -6.85 9.34 0.80
CA VAL A 73 -7.21 8.20 -0.06
C VAL A 73 -7.82 8.72 -1.35
N LEU A 74 -7.19 8.41 -2.47
CA LEU A 74 -7.64 8.78 -3.80
C LEU A 74 -8.13 7.56 -4.57
N ARG A 75 -9.31 7.66 -5.20
CA ARG A 75 -9.89 6.55 -5.97
C ARG A 75 -9.41 6.47 -7.41
N SER A 76 -8.77 7.50 -7.94
CA SER A 76 -8.36 7.55 -9.33
C SER A 76 -6.92 8.02 -9.47
N SER A 77 -6.68 9.33 -9.47
CA SER A 77 -5.35 9.85 -9.78
C SER A 77 -5.01 11.09 -8.95
N LEU A 78 -3.71 11.31 -8.73
CA LEU A 78 -3.13 12.53 -8.20
C LEU A 78 -2.20 13.10 -9.27
N SER A 79 -2.47 14.34 -9.71
CA SER A 79 -1.57 15.07 -10.60
C SER A 79 -0.88 16.19 -9.82
N VAL A 80 0.42 16.09 -9.66
CA VAL A 80 1.25 17.08 -8.97
C VAL A 80 2.50 17.38 -9.78
N PRO A 81 2.95 18.66 -9.84
CA PRO A 81 4.21 19.00 -10.50
C PRO A 81 5.44 18.38 -9.82
N GLU A 82 5.40 18.25 -8.50
CA GLU A 82 6.48 17.68 -7.70
C GLU A 82 5.90 16.94 -6.50
N LEU A 83 6.43 15.74 -6.21
CA LEU A 83 6.12 14.97 -5.02
C LEU A 83 7.37 14.81 -4.15
N ARG A 84 7.34 15.32 -2.91
CA ARG A 84 8.43 15.21 -1.94
C ARG A 84 8.09 14.20 -0.86
N PHE A 85 8.97 13.20 -0.67
CA PHE A 85 8.89 12.26 0.43
C PHE A 85 9.87 12.66 1.53
N ASN A 86 9.36 12.91 2.74
CA ASN A 86 10.20 13.19 3.91
C ASN A 86 10.70 11.91 4.61
N ARG A 87 10.44 10.74 4.00
CA ARG A 87 10.87 9.45 4.53
C ARG A 87 11.99 8.88 3.68
N GLN A 88 13.12 8.59 4.30
CA GLN A 88 14.20 7.84 3.69
C GLN A 88 13.97 6.34 3.94
N THR A 89 14.06 5.54 2.88
CA THR A 89 13.99 4.08 2.98
C THR A 89 15.39 3.53 2.87
N TYR A 90 15.79 2.69 3.82
CA TYR A 90 17.06 1.99 3.81
C TYR A 90 16.82 0.54 3.38
N PHE A 91 17.65 0.06 2.46
CA PHE A 91 17.68 -1.33 2.04
C PHE A 91 19.03 -1.89 2.45
N GLU A 92 19.04 -3.07 3.06
CA GLU A 92 20.25 -3.78 3.47
C GLU A 92 20.52 -4.93 2.50
N GLY A 93 21.76 -5.01 2.01
CA GLY A 93 22.30 -6.15 1.29
C GLY A 93 21.85 -6.29 -0.16
N TYR A 94 20.72 -6.90 -0.42
CA TYR A 94 20.28 -7.30 -1.75
C TYR A 94 18.82 -6.88 -2.01
N ASN A 95 18.60 -6.10 -3.05
CA ASN A 95 17.27 -5.67 -3.45
C ASN A 95 16.98 -6.03 -4.90
N THR A 96 15.80 -6.60 -5.16
CA THR A 96 15.31 -6.92 -6.51
C THR A 96 14.10 -6.09 -6.81
N ILE A 97 14.11 -5.41 -7.96
CA ILE A 97 12.98 -4.64 -8.50
C ILE A 97 12.52 -5.35 -9.75
N SER A 98 11.26 -5.78 -9.79
CA SER A 98 10.69 -6.54 -10.90
C SER A 98 9.19 -6.28 -11.04
N PRO A 99 8.57 -6.61 -12.20
CA PRO A 99 7.14 -6.39 -12.45
C PRO A 99 6.21 -7.10 -11.46
N GLY A 100 6.60 -8.29 -10.98
CA GLY A 100 5.85 -9.05 -9.98
C GLY A 100 6.18 -8.72 -8.55
N GLY A 101 7.26 -7.95 -8.33
CA GLY A 101 7.71 -7.58 -6.99
C GLY A 101 8.17 -8.76 -6.14
N GLY A 102 8.15 -8.56 -4.83
CA GLY A 102 8.45 -9.58 -3.82
C GLY A 102 7.21 -9.97 -3.02
N LEU A 103 7.31 -11.12 -2.38
CA LEU A 103 6.31 -11.59 -1.43
C LEU A 103 6.98 -12.22 -0.20
N LYS A 104 6.21 -12.30 0.86
CA LYS A 104 6.53 -13.09 2.05
C LYS A 104 5.49 -14.19 2.17
N ILE A 105 5.92 -15.42 2.44
CA ILE A 105 5.01 -16.56 2.63
C ILE A 105 4.38 -16.47 4.01
N LYS A 106 3.05 -16.34 4.08
CA LYS A 106 2.30 -16.42 5.33
C LYS A 106 2.10 -17.88 5.75
N SER A 107 1.67 -18.71 4.79
CA SER A 107 1.47 -20.14 4.98
C SER A 107 1.56 -20.89 3.65
N PHE A 108 1.78 -22.19 3.73
CA PHE A 108 1.76 -23.06 2.56
C PHE A 108 1.20 -24.46 2.90
N VAL A 109 0.75 -25.15 1.88
CA VAL A 109 0.31 -26.55 1.94
C VAL A 109 1.07 -27.34 0.88
N ALA A 110 1.71 -28.45 1.28
CA ALA A 110 2.34 -29.35 0.34
C ALA A 110 1.26 -30.23 -0.34
N ASN A 111 1.31 -30.26 -1.65
CA ASN A 111 0.39 -31.09 -2.46
C ASN A 111 1.02 -32.46 -2.76
N SER A 112 0.20 -33.44 -3.08
CA SER A 112 0.63 -34.82 -3.35
C SER A 112 1.50 -34.99 -4.60
N ASP A 113 1.48 -33.98 -5.50
CA ASP A 113 2.26 -33.93 -6.74
C ASP A 113 3.64 -33.25 -6.59
N GLY A 114 4.01 -32.88 -5.37
CA GLY A 114 5.26 -32.20 -5.06
C GLY A 114 5.22 -30.67 -5.26
N SER A 115 4.04 -30.12 -5.60
CA SER A 115 3.82 -28.67 -5.63
C SER A 115 3.43 -28.13 -4.25
N TYR A 116 3.39 -26.81 -4.15
CA TYR A 116 3.01 -26.11 -2.91
C TYR A 116 1.96 -25.06 -3.21
N THR A 117 0.83 -25.12 -2.52
CA THR A 117 -0.15 -24.03 -2.50
C THR A 117 0.26 -23.02 -1.45
N VAL A 118 0.48 -21.79 -1.85
CA VAL A 118 1.03 -20.71 -1.02
C VAL A 118 0.02 -19.60 -0.83
N THR A 119 -0.10 -19.15 0.42
CA THR A 119 -0.80 -17.93 0.80
C THR A 119 0.26 -16.88 1.15
N PRO A 120 0.41 -15.81 0.37
CA PRO A 120 1.33 -14.72 0.70
C PRO A 120 0.78 -13.85 1.85
N ASP A 121 1.70 -13.18 2.55
CA ASP A 121 1.39 -12.19 3.57
C ASP A 121 1.19 -10.84 2.89
N LEU A 122 -0.04 -10.54 2.54
CA LEU A 122 -0.43 -9.30 1.86
C LEU A 122 -1.17 -8.38 2.83
N GLU A 123 -0.92 -7.09 2.73
CA GLU A 123 -1.71 -6.06 3.41
C GLU A 123 -3.14 -6.03 2.89
N ASP A 124 -4.08 -5.55 3.70
CA ASP A 124 -5.48 -5.42 3.31
C ASP A 124 -5.62 -4.52 2.07
N GLY A 125 -6.38 -4.98 1.10
CA GLY A 125 -6.61 -4.27 -0.16
C GLY A 125 -5.51 -4.44 -1.22
N VAL A 126 -4.36 -5.04 -0.88
CA VAL A 126 -3.30 -5.33 -1.86
C VAL A 126 -3.68 -6.55 -2.71
N PRO A 127 -3.68 -6.44 -4.04
CA PRO A 127 -3.93 -7.58 -4.92
C PRO A 127 -2.71 -8.51 -4.98
N LEU A 128 -2.96 -9.76 -5.37
CA LEU A 128 -1.89 -10.70 -5.70
C LEU A 128 -1.15 -10.24 -6.97
N GLY A 129 0.15 -9.97 -6.86
CA GLY A 129 0.99 -9.51 -7.97
C GLY A 129 1.63 -10.61 -8.80
N GLN A 130 1.58 -11.84 -8.31
CA GLN A 130 2.17 -13.02 -8.93
C GLN A 130 1.28 -13.57 -10.04
N LYS A 131 1.90 -14.07 -11.12
CA LYS A 131 1.21 -14.66 -12.25
C LYS A 131 1.73 -16.06 -12.56
N PRO A 132 0.94 -16.89 -13.27
CA PRO A 132 1.45 -18.15 -13.81
C PRO A 132 2.74 -17.95 -14.60
N ASP A 133 3.63 -18.93 -14.52
CA ASP A 133 4.95 -18.95 -15.14
C ASP A 133 5.98 -17.96 -14.55
N ASP A 134 5.65 -17.18 -13.52
CA ASP A 134 6.66 -16.39 -12.82
C ASP A 134 7.72 -17.30 -12.19
N ILE A 135 8.96 -16.86 -12.33
CA ILE A 135 10.13 -17.43 -11.66
C ILE A 135 10.33 -16.66 -10.34
N LEU A 136 10.24 -17.36 -9.24
CA LEU A 136 10.48 -16.81 -7.92
C LEU A 136 11.87 -17.21 -7.43
N LEU A 137 12.63 -16.25 -6.92
CA LEU A 137 13.93 -16.43 -6.32
C LEU A 137 13.90 -16.05 -4.85
N GLY A 138 14.46 -16.89 -4.02
CA GLY A 138 14.71 -16.62 -2.60
C GLY A 138 16.08 -17.09 -2.17
N PHE A 139 16.49 -16.64 -0.99
CA PHE A 139 17.68 -17.10 -0.31
C PHE A 139 17.30 -17.64 1.06
N TRP A 140 17.81 -18.81 1.40
CA TRP A 140 17.60 -19.42 2.69
C TRP A 140 18.93 -19.57 3.42
N HIS A 141 18.90 -19.32 4.72
CA HIS A 141 20.06 -19.52 5.56
C HIS A 141 20.14 -20.99 5.93
N ASP A 142 21.12 -21.70 5.38
CA ASP A 142 21.41 -23.06 5.82
C ASP A 142 22.11 -23.02 7.18
N LYS A 143 21.59 -23.82 8.10
CA LYS A 143 22.18 -24.01 9.43
C LYS A 143 22.70 -25.43 9.56
N SER A 144 23.82 -25.58 10.26
CA SER A 144 24.30 -26.90 10.65
C SER A 144 23.27 -27.60 11.51
N VAL A 145 22.90 -28.83 11.14
CA VAL A 145 21.96 -29.66 11.91
C VAL A 145 22.55 -30.03 13.28
N THR A 146 23.88 -30.07 13.38
CA THR A 146 24.58 -30.48 14.59
C THR A 146 24.84 -29.34 15.57
N THR A 147 25.23 -28.16 15.09
CA THR A 147 25.61 -27.02 15.94
C THR A 147 24.61 -25.88 15.89
N GLY A 148 23.72 -25.84 14.89
CA GLY A 148 22.81 -24.72 14.65
C GLY A 148 23.47 -23.49 14.05
N ASP A 149 24.80 -23.55 13.78
CA ASP A 149 25.54 -22.45 13.21
C ASP A 149 25.21 -22.22 11.74
N PHE A 150 25.35 -20.99 11.29
CA PHE A 150 25.18 -20.62 9.89
C PHE A 150 26.32 -21.26 9.06
N ILE A 151 25.95 -22.00 8.00
CA ILE A 151 26.91 -22.66 7.08
C ILE A 151 26.84 -22.13 5.65
N GLY A 152 25.90 -21.24 5.34
CA GLY A 152 25.82 -20.60 4.02
C GLY A 152 24.41 -20.17 3.63
N PHE A 153 24.34 -19.61 2.44
CA PHE A 153 23.09 -19.26 1.79
C PHE A 153 22.78 -20.29 0.70
N ARG A 154 21.55 -20.76 0.68
CA ARG A 154 21.02 -21.56 -0.43
C ARG A 154 20.16 -20.69 -1.31
N LYS A 155 20.47 -20.62 -2.61
CA LYS A 155 19.60 -20.05 -3.64
C LYS A 155 18.46 -21.02 -3.89
N ILE A 156 17.24 -20.54 -3.85
CA ILE A 156 16.02 -21.33 -4.02
C ILE A 156 15.20 -20.71 -5.14
N GLN A 157 14.70 -21.55 -6.05
CA GLN A 157 13.88 -21.10 -7.16
C GLN A 157 12.61 -21.94 -7.26
N TYR A 158 11.51 -21.25 -7.55
CA TYR A 158 10.21 -21.86 -7.81
C TYR A 158 9.61 -21.28 -9.09
N ARG A 159 8.74 -22.06 -9.75
CA ARG A 159 7.89 -21.58 -10.83
C ARG A 159 6.44 -21.61 -10.35
N ILE A 160 5.71 -20.55 -10.61
CA ILE A 160 4.27 -20.51 -10.38
C ILE A 160 3.57 -21.26 -11.51
N THR A 161 2.71 -22.22 -11.17
CA THR A 161 1.93 -23.00 -12.14
C THR A 161 0.52 -22.45 -12.30
N SER A 162 -0.06 -21.91 -11.23
CA SER A 162 -1.38 -21.29 -11.24
C SER A 162 -1.50 -20.22 -10.15
N ALA A 163 -2.40 -19.25 -10.33
CA ALA A 163 -2.73 -18.22 -9.35
C ALA A 163 -4.25 -18.08 -9.23
N ASP A 164 -4.74 -17.97 -8.01
CA ASP A 164 -6.11 -17.66 -7.66
C ASP A 164 -6.14 -16.24 -7.07
N TYR A 165 -6.70 -15.30 -7.83
CA TYR A 165 -6.71 -13.89 -7.44
C TYR A 165 -7.82 -13.54 -6.45
N ASP A 166 -8.88 -14.33 -6.41
CA ASP A 166 -9.99 -14.15 -5.47
C ASP A 166 -9.57 -14.59 -4.06
N GLU A 167 -8.99 -15.78 -3.95
CA GLU A 167 -8.45 -16.34 -2.71
C GLU A 167 -7.05 -15.81 -2.37
N LYS A 168 -6.43 -15.06 -3.28
CA LYS A 168 -5.05 -14.52 -3.16
C LYS A 168 -4.02 -15.61 -2.83
N THR A 169 -4.12 -16.75 -3.51
CA THR A 169 -3.21 -17.88 -3.38
C THR A 169 -2.60 -18.24 -4.72
N PHE A 170 -1.50 -18.97 -4.70
CA PHE A 170 -0.90 -19.50 -5.93
C PHE A 170 -0.26 -20.87 -5.66
N VAL A 171 -0.13 -21.66 -6.72
CA VAL A 171 0.58 -22.94 -6.69
C VAL A 171 1.96 -22.75 -7.31
N MET A 172 2.99 -23.25 -6.64
CA MET A 172 4.36 -23.22 -7.13
C MET A 172 5.02 -24.59 -7.06
N VAL A 173 5.95 -24.81 -7.99
CA VAL A 173 6.82 -26.00 -8.03
C VAL A 173 8.28 -25.60 -7.89
N PRO A 174 9.12 -26.38 -7.18
CA PRO A 174 10.53 -26.09 -7.09
C PRO A 174 11.22 -26.30 -8.44
N ARG A 175 12.37 -25.61 -8.62
CA ARG A 175 13.25 -25.88 -9.76
C ARG A 175 13.73 -27.34 -9.72
N PRO A 176 13.63 -28.11 -10.85
CA PRO A 176 14.10 -29.48 -10.90
C PRO A 176 15.58 -29.60 -10.51
N GLY A 177 15.89 -30.54 -9.62
CA GLY A 177 17.24 -30.74 -9.07
C GLY A 177 17.64 -29.77 -7.98
N TYR A 178 16.75 -28.86 -7.57
CA TYR A 178 16.93 -27.89 -6.50
C TYR A 178 15.71 -27.89 -5.58
N GLU A 179 15.17 -29.07 -5.29
CA GLU A 179 13.99 -29.24 -4.48
C GLU A 179 14.22 -28.67 -3.07
N PHE A 180 13.35 -27.78 -2.66
CA PHE A 180 13.36 -27.18 -1.34
C PHE A 180 11.92 -26.97 -0.85
N VAL A 181 11.66 -27.41 0.38
CA VAL A 181 10.36 -27.18 1.02
C VAL A 181 10.28 -25.73 1.46
N PRO A 182 9.26 -24.96 1.05
CA PRO A 182 9.12 -23.58 1.50
C PRO A 182 8.89 -23.51 3.01
N HIS A 183 9.16 -22.35 3.59
CA HIS A 183 8.90 -22.06 5.00
C HIS A 183 8.04 -20.83 5.14
N ASN A 184 7.28 -20.77 6.23
CA ASN A 184 6.60 -19.52 6.61
C ASN A 184 7.65 -18.42 6.82
N GLU A 185 7.28 -17.18 6.58
CA GLU A 185 8.14 -16.00 6.61
C GLU A 185 9.24 -15.93 5.52
N MET A 186 9.36 -16.96 4.66
CA MET A 186 10.28 -16.93 3.54
C MET A 186 9.93 -15.79 2.58
N ARG A 187 10.96 -15.05 2.15
CA ARG A 187 10.83 -13.97 1.17
C ARG A 187 11.27 -14.46 -0.20
N LEU A 188 10.41 -14.24 -1.18
CA LEU A 188 10.65 -14.59 -2.58
C LEU A 188 10.47 -13.34 -3.44
N GLY A 189 11.34 -13.14 -4.42
CA GLY A 189 11.23 -12.08 -5.43
C GLY A 189 10.96 -12.69 -6.80
N GLN A 190 10.13 -12.05 -7.61
CA GLN A 190 9.94 -12.43 -9.00
C GLN A 190 11.20 -12.01 -9.80
N THR A 191 11.81 -12.95 -10.52
CA THR A 191 13.05 -12.75 -11.28
C THR A 191 12.95 -13.22 -12.72
N GLY A 192 11.76 -13.24 -13.27
CA GLY A 192 11.51 -13.62 -14.64
C GLY A 192 10.16 -14.29 -14.82
N ASN A 193 9.86 -14.68 -16.04
CA ASN A 193 8.67 -15.43 -16.39
C ASN A 193 8.93 -16.26 -17.64
N PHE A 194 8.50 -17.51 -17.66
CA PHE A 194 8.79 -18.42 -18.79
C PHE A 194 8.08 -18.02 -20.09
N THR A 195 6.94 -17.33 -20.02
CA THR A 195 6.08 -17.08 -21.18
C THR A 195 5.74 -15.61 -21.41
N ASP A 196 5.53 -14.82 -20.35
CA ASP A 196 5.14 -13.42 -20.43
C ASP A 196 6.36 -12.50 -20.52
N LYS A 197 6.60 -11.94 -21.71
CA LYS A 197 7.75 -11.05 -21.99
C LYS A 197 7.76 -9.78 -21.16
N GLU A 198 6.61 -9.26 -20.75
CA GLU A 198 6.51 -8.06 -19.92
C GLU A 198 6.99 -8.30 -18.49
N ARG A 199 7.24 -9.57 -18.14
CA ARG A 199 7.67 -10.00 -16.81
C ARG A 199 9.06 -10.64 -16.80
N GLN A 200 9.82 -10.51 -17.89
CA GLN A 200 11.15 -11.09 -18.07
C GLN A 200 12.29 -10.12 -17.77
N THR A 201 11.98 -8.95 -17.21
CA THR A 201 12.96 -7.93 -16.85
C THR A 201 13.01 -7.73 -15.35
N TYR A 202 14.20 -7.51 -14.80
CA TYR A 202 14.37 -7.10 -13.41
C TYR A 202 15.70 -6.39 -13.19
N ILE A 203 15.78 -5.64 -12.07
CA ILE A 203 16.98 -4.94 -11.62
C ILE A 203 17.39 -5.51 -10.27
N ILE A 204 18.67 -5.81 -10.12
CA ILE A 204 19.29 -6.17 -8.85
C ILE A 204 20.19 -5.02 -8.39
N ILE A 205 20.05 -4.63 -7.13
CA ILE A 205 20.98 -3.76 -6.43
C ILE A 205 21.61 -4.62 -5.34
N ASP A 206 22.91 -4.93 -5.46
CA ASP A 206 23.64 -5.77 -4.53
C ASP A 206 24.76 -4.95 -3.88
N VAL A 207 24.65 -4.75 -2.57
CA VAL A 207 25.63 -4.02 -1.75
C VAL A 207 26.12 -4.86 -0.57
N ARG A 208 26.04 -6.19 -0.71
CA ARG A 208 26.62 -7.11 0.29
C ARG A 208 28.13 -7.03 0.30
N ASP A 209 28.73 -7.46 1.39
CA ASP A 209 30.19 -7.43 1.57
C ASP A 209 30.95 -7.97 0.36
N GLY A 210 31.80 -7.14 -0.21
CA GLY A 210 32.58 -7.45 -1.41
C GLY A 210 31.85 -7.23 -2.73
N ASN A 211 30.55 -6.91 -2.72
CA ASN A 211 29.77 -6.57 -3.91
C ASN A 211 29.27 -5.14 -3.83
N CYS A 212 29.35 -4.41 -4.93
CA CYS A 212 28.71 -3.12 -5.10
C CYS A 212 28.33 -3.01 -6.58
N CYS A 213 27.16 -3.52 -6.95
CA CYS A 213 26.75 -3.52 -8.36
C CYS A 213 25.24 -3.31 -8.53
N ILE A 214 24.90 -2.77 -9.68
CA ILE A 214 23.53 -2.74 -10.21
C ILE A 214 23.54 -3.63 -11.46
N THR A 215 22.72 -4.66 -11.44
CA THR A 215 22.56 -5.58 -12.57
C THR A 215 21.19 -5.39 -13.19
N LEU A 216 21.17 -5.15 -14.48
CA LEU A 216 19.94 -5.09 -15.30
C LEU A 216 19.85 -6.42 -16.05
N VAL A 217 18.76 -7.12 -15.89
CA VAL A 217 18.48 -8.38 -16.56
C VAL A 217 17.28 -8.20 -17.46
N ASP A 218 17.40 -8.67 -18.69
CA ASP A 218 16.35 -8.70 -19.69
C ASP A 218 16.22 -10.10 -20.27
N ASN A 219 15.02 -10.44 -20.73
CA ASN A 219 14.68 -11.73 -21.33
C ASN A 219 14.91 -12.93 -20.38
N ALA A 220 14.62 -12.74 -19.08
CA ALA A 220 14.71 -13.78 -18.05
C ALA A 220 13.54 -14.78 -18.20
N ASN A 221 13.68 -15.74 -19.11
CA ASN A 221 12.66 -16.73 -19.47
C ASN A 221 13.07 -18.17 -19.17
N THR A 222 14.15 -18.36 -18.44
CA THR A 222 14.68 -19.65 -18.01
C THR A 222 15.07 -19.58 -16.53
N TRP A 223 15.45 -20.71 -15.96
CA TRP A 223 15.92 -20.79 -14.58
C TRP A 223 17.28 -20.08 -14.30
N ASP A 224 18.05 -19.81 -15.33
CA ASP A 224 19.39 -19.22 -15.26
C ASP A 224 19.46 -17.85 -15.92
#